data_cc936c318a7468d47c6d1d4a0951da3d
#
_entry.id   cc936c318a7468d47c6d1d4a0951da3d
#
_cell.length_a   1.000
_cell.length_b   1.000
_cell.length_c   1.000
_cell.angle_alpha   90.00
_cell.angle_beta   90.00
_cell.angle_gamma   90.00
#
_symmetry.space_group_name_H-M   'P 1'
#
loop_
_entity.id
_entity.type
_entity.pdbx_description
1 polymer ?
#
loop_
_entity_poly.entity_id
_entity_poly.type
_entity_poly.pdbx_seq_one_letter_code
_entity_poly.pdbx_strand_id
1 'polypeptide(L)'
;MVDQIRKPSRPFKPIPLEVEAIGKKVLDAAYTVHTDLGPGLLESVYEACLAYELQKQDLKVETHAIVPVRYHDVFVETGLRLDLWVEKCVIVELKAVETMHPLYDAQLLTYLKITGCRLGFLINFNVKRLKEGVKRMVL
;
A
#
# COMPACT_ATOMS: atom_id res chain seq x y z
N MET A 1 18.28 25.20 -9.65
CA MET A 1 18.22 24.82 -9.34
C MET A 1 17.89 24.09 -8.99
N VAL A 2 18.05 23.61 -9.19
CA VAL A 2 17.64 22.89 -8.70
C VAL A 2 17.95 22.33 -7.85
N ASP A 3 18.29 22.17 -7.47
CA ASP A 3 18.41 21.72 -6.50
C ASP A 3 18.23 21.99 -5.46
N GLN A 4 18.14 22.68 -5.57
CA GLN A 4 17.79 22.82 -4.44
C GLN A 4 16.83 22.32 -4.04
N ILE A 5 16.66 22.03 -4.81
CA ILE A 5 15.89 21.38 -4.51
C ILE A 5 15.96 20.37 -3.81
N ARG A 6 16.13 20.15 -3.73
CA ARG A 6 16.19 19.22 -3.18
C ARG A 6 16.36 18.89 -1.90
N LYS A 7 16.55 19.54 -1.20
CA LYS A 7 16.78 19.11 0.12
C LYS A 7 15.54 19.21 0.93
N PRO A 8 15.09 18.16 1.63
CA PRO A 8 13.88 18.27 2.45
C PRO A 8 14.07 19.32 3.52
N SER A 9 13.00 20.04 3.85
CA SER A 9 13.05 21.07 4.86
C SER A 9 13.26 20.52 6.27
N ARG A 10 13.07 19.22 6.46
CA ARG A 10 13.28 18.57 7.76
C ARG A 10 13.78 17.16 7.55
N PRO A 11 14.51 16.62 8.52
CA PRO A 11 15.07 15.28 8.38
C PRO A 11 13.96 14.22 8.31
N PHE A 12 14.26 13.15 7.59
CA PHE A 12 13.40 12.00 7.52
C PHE A 12 13.31 11.33 8.89
N LYS A 13 12.11 11.04 9.34
CA LYS A 13 11.91 10.30 10.59
C LYS A 13 11.82 8.82 10.29
N PRO A 14 12.50 7.98 11.07
CA PRO A 14 12.38 6.54 10.87
C PRO A 14 10.96 6.06 11.04
N ILE A 15 10.61 5.00 10.33
CA ILE A 15 9.32 4.33 10.50
C ILE A 15 9.36 3.59 11.85
N PRO A 16 8.31 3.69 12.67
CA PRO A 16 8.27 2.96 13.93
C PRO A 16 8.46 1.47 13.73
N LEU A 17 9.14 0.82 14.67
CA LEU A 17 9.47 -0.60 14.55
C LEU A 17 8.24 -1.49 14.41
N GLU A 18 7.17 -1.17 15.12
CA GLU A 18 5.94 -1.96 15.00
C GLU A 18 5.31 -1.83 13.62
N VAL A 19 5.44 -0.68 12.98
CA VAL A 19 4.94 -0.48 11.61
C VAL A 19 5.80 -1.26 10.62
N GLU A 20 7.13 -1.23 10.81
CA GLU A 20 8.04 -2.01 9.97
C GLU A 20 7.75 -3.50 10.10
N ALA A 21 7.45 -3.97 11.32
CA ALA A 21 7.12 -5.37 11.54
C ALA A 21 5.86 -5.78 10.79
N ILE A 22 4.85 -4.93 10.79
CA ILE A 22 3.62 -5.16 10.02
C ILE A 22 3.94 -5.17 8.53
N GLY A 23 4.76 -4.23 8.08
CA GLY A 23 5.18 -4.17 6.68
C GLY A 23 5.87 -5.45 6.23
N LYS A 24 6.73 -6.02 7.09
CA LYS A 24 7.40 -7.28 6.78
C LYS A 24 6.38 -8.41 6.63
N LYS A 25 5.39 -8.47 7.50
CA LYS A 25 4.33 -9.49 7.41
C LYS A 25 3.52 -9.33 6.12
N VAL A 26 3.26 -8.09 5.72
CA VAL A 26 2.57 -7.83 4.46
C VAL A 26 3.37 -8.40 3.29
N LEU A 27 4.67 -8.12 3.23
CA LEU A 27 5.50 -8.63 2.14
C LEU A 27 5.61 -10.14 2.17
N ASP A 28 5.80 -10.73 3.34
CA ASP A 28 5.86 -12.20 3.47
C ASP A 28 4.57 -12.84 2.95
N ALA A 29 3.43 -12.26 3.31
CA ALA A 29 2.12 -12.76 2.86
C ALA A 29 1.98 -12.60 1.34
N ALA A 30 2.41 -11.47 0.79
CA ALA A 30 2.34 -11.24 -0.66
C ALA A 30 3.20 -12.25 -1.41
N TYR A 31 4.40 -12.53 -0.91
CA TYR A 31 5.27 -13.54 -1.51
C TYR A 31 4.65 -14.93 -1.46
N THR A 32 3.99 -15.27 -0.34
CA THR A 32 3.29 -16.54 -0.22
C THR A 32 2.20 -16.67 -1.29
N VAL A 33 1.38 -15.62 -1.43
CA VAL A 33 0.30 -15.62 -2.42
C VAL A 33 0.85 -15.77 -3.83
N HIS A 34 1.88 -15.00 -4.17
CA HIS A 34 2.43 -15.01 -5.51
C HIS A 34 3.12 -16.33 -5.83
N THR A 35 3.79 -16.94 -4.84
CA THR A 35 4.42 -18.24 -5.03
C THR A 35 3.38 -19.31 -5.33
N ASP A 36 2.24 -19.26 -4.65
CA ASP A 36 1.20 -20.25 -4.84
C ASP A 36 0.42 -20.05 -6.14
N LEU A 37 0.13 -18.80 -6.50
CA LEU A 37 -0.78 -18.51 -7.61
C LEU A 37 -0.08 -18.09 -8.90
N GLY A 38 1.07 -17.44 -8.81
CA GLY A 38 1.73 -16.88 -9.99
C GLY A 38 0.99 -15.67 -10.56
N PRO A 39 1.49 -15.13 -11.68
CA PRO A 39 0.83 -14.01 -12.35
C PRO A 39 -0.38 -14.45 -13.16
N GLY A 40 -1.14 -13.48 -13.66
CA GLY A 40 -2.16 -13.74 -14.67
C GLY A 40 -3.59 -13.80 -14.16
N LEU A 41 -3.80 -13.67 -12.87
CA LEU A 41 -5.15 -13.70 -12.30
C LEU A 41 -5.72 -12.30 -12.15
N LEU A 42 -7.00 -12.23 -11.80
CA LEU A 42 -7.66 -10.96 -11.56
C LEU A 42 -7.15 -10.34 -10.26
N GLU A 43 -7.12 -9.03 -10.22
CA GLU A 43 -6.68 -8.28 -9.04
C GLU A 43 -7.46 -8.71 -7.80
N SER A 44 -8.78 -8.92 -7.92
CA SER A 44 -9.63 -9.31 -6.80
C SER A 44 -9.23 -10.64 -6.17
N VAL A 45 -8.66 -11.55 -6.96
CA VAL A 45 -8.21 -12.84 -6.43
C VAL A 45 -7.01 -12.63 -5.51
N TYR A 46 -6.05 -11.85 -5.97
CA TYR A 46 -4.86 -11.56 -5.15
C TYR A 46 -5.24 -10.83 -3.87
N GLU A 47 -6.18 -9.90 -3.98
CA GLU A 47 -6.63 -9.13 -2.82
C GLU A 47 -7.25 -10.04 -1.76
N ALA A 48 -8.14 -10.93 -2.16
CA ALA A 48 -8.79 -11.84 -1.24
C ALA A 48 -7.77 -12.78 -0.58
N CYS A 49 -6.83 -13.28 -1.38
CA CYS A 49 -5.82 -14.20 -0.86
C CYS A 49 -4.83 -13.51 0.07
N LEU A 50 -4.44 -12.28 -0.26
CA LEU A 50 -3.55 -11.52 0.60
C LEU A 50 -4.22 -11.20 1.95
N ALA A 51 -5.48 -10.78 1.91
CA ALA A 51 -6.23 -10.52 3.13
C ALA A 51 -6.29 -11.76 4.00
N TYR A 52 -6.54 -12.92 3.40
CA TYR A 52 -6.59 -14.19 4.11
C TYR A 52 -5.26 -14.49 4.81
N GLU A 53 -4.14 -14.35 4.08
CA GLU A 53 -2.82 -14.63 4.65
C GLU A 53 -2.49 -13.68 5.81
N LEU A 54 -2.87 -12.42 5.69
CA LEU A 54 -2.63 -11.44 6.75
C LEU A 54 -3.49 -11.74 7.98
N GLN A 55 -4.73 -12.15 7.78
CA GLN A 55 -5.62 -12.51 8.90
C GLN A 55 -5.11 -13.75 9.62
N LYS A 56 -4.49 -14.68 8.92
CA LYS A 56 -3.86 -15.84 9.54
C LYS A 56 -2.71 -15.44 10.48
N GLN A 57 -2.12 -14.28 10.28
CA GLN A 57 -1.07 -13.76 11.14
C GLN A 57 -1.64 -12.87 12.25
N ASP A 58 -2.94 -12.97 12.50
CA ASP A 58 -3.65 -12.20 13.54
C ASP A 58 -3.59 -10.69 13.31
N LEU A 59 -3.47 -10.26 12.06
CA LEU A 59 -3.51 -8.84 11.73
C LEU A 59 -4.94 -8.43 11.39
N LYS A 60 -5.31 -7.24 11.80
CA LYS A 60 -6.60 -6.65 11.44
C LYS A 60 -6.45 -6.04 10.05
N VAL A 61 -7.26 -6.53 9.11
CA VAL A 61 -7.22 -6.09 7.73
C VAL A 61 -8.61 -5.59 7.34
N GLU A 62 -8.66 -4.35 6.88
CA GLU A 62 -9.89 -3.81 6.29
C GLU A 62 -9.70 -3.80 4.79
N THR A 63 -10.62 -4.45 4.08
CA THR A 63 -10.61 -4.47 2.61
C THR A 63 -11.57 -3.42 2.09
N HIS A 64 -11.17 -2.73 1.01
CA HIS A 64 -11.98 -1.67 0.41
C HIS A 64 -12.41 -0.63 1.45
N ALA A 65 -11.45 -0.24 2.29
CA ALA A 65 -11.72 0.68 3.39
C ALA A 65 -12.01 2.08 2.87
N ILE A 66 -13.15 2.62 3.25
CA ILE A 66 -13.55 3.98 2.86
C ILE A 66 -13.00 4.94 3.91
N VAL A 67 -12.27 5.95 3.44
CA VAL A 67 -11.70 6.97 4.31
C VAL A 67 -12.26 8.33 3.89
N PRO A 68 -12.93 9.04 4.82
CA PRO A 68 -13.44 10.38 4.51
C PRO A 68 -12.30 11.35 4.27
N VAL A 69 -12.57 12.35 3.46
CA VAL A 69 -11.63 13.43 3.20
C VAL A 69 -12.27 14.75 3.58
N ARG A 70 -11.55 15.53 4.37
CA ARG A 70 -11.97 16.89 4.72
C ARG A 70 -11.18 17.88 3.87
N TYR A 71 -11.90 18.73 3.16
CA TYR A 71 -11.30 19.80 2.38
C TYR A 71 -11.89 21.11 2.87
N HIS A 72 -11.10 21.84 3.68
CA HIS A 72 -11.59 23.05 4.35
C HIS A 72 -12.86 22.72 5.15
N ASP A 73 -13.99 23.33 4.80
CA ASP A 73 -15.25 23.09 5.50
C ASP A 73 -16.07 21.97 4.87
N VAL A 74 -15.57 21.37 3.79
CA VAL A 74 -16.29 20.32 3.07
C VAL A 74 -15.83 18.95 3.59
N PHE A 75 -16.81 18.12 3.97
CA PHE A 75 -16.56 16.78 4.42
C PHE A 75 -17.07 15.81 3.37
N VAL A 76 -16.17 15.05 2.76
CA VAL A 76 -16.52 14.08 1.72
C VAL A 76 -16.44 12.69 2.33
N GLU A 77 -17.60 12.06 2.58
CA GLU A 77 -17.65 10.79 3.28
C GLU A 77 -16.97 9.65 2.50
N THR A 78 -17.10 9.65 1.18
CA THR A 78 -16.49 8.63 0.33
C THR A 78 -15.26 9.20 -0.36
N GLY A 79 -14.36 9.76 0.45
CA GLY A 79 -13.22 10.50 -0.08
C GLY A 79 -12.25 9.62 -0.82
N LEU A 80 -11.83 8.51 -0.21
CA LEU A 80 -10.97 7.56 -0.87
C LEU A 80 -11.25 6.15 -0.39
N ARG A 81 -10.77 5.19 -1.18
CA ARG A 81 -10.99 3.77 -0.91
C ARG A 81 -9.66 3.05 -1.00
N LEU A 82 -9.26 2.44 0.09
CA LEU A 82 -8.01 1.69 0.18
C LEU A 82 -8.29 0.22 -0.15
N ASP A 83 -7.42 -0.39 -0.94
CA ASP A 83 -7.58 -1.82 -1.22
C ASP A 83 -7.47 -2.63 0.06
N LEU A 84 -6.36 -2.49 0.77
CA LEU A 84 -6.17 -3.09 2.08
C LEU A 84 -5.59 -2.06 3.04
N TRP A 85 -6.12 -2.04 4.24
CA TRP A 85 -5.61 -1.19 5.32
C TRP A 85 -5.29 -2.11 6.49
N VAL A 86 -4.01 -2.26 6.79
CA VAL A 86 -3.53 -3.25 7.75
C VAL A 86 -3.19 -2.57 9.07
N GLU A 87 -3.87 -2.99 10.13
CA GLU A 87 -3.71 -2.43 11.47
C GLU A 87 -3.83 -0.90 11.49
N LYS A 88 -4.56 -0.35 10.54
CA LYS A 88 -4.72 1.10 10.33
C LYS A 88 -3.41 1.87 10.23
N CYS A 89 -2.32 1.20 9.93
CA CYS A 89 -1.02 1.85 9.83
C CYS A 89 -0.23 1.53 8.56
N VAL A 90 -0.63 0.50 7.82
CA VAL A 90 0.01 0.18 6.53
C VAL A 90 -1.05 0.09 5.45
N ILE A 91 -0.83 0.81 4.36
CA ILE A 91 -1.73 0.79 3.20
C ILE A 91 -1.13 -0.11 2.14
N VAL A 92 -1.95 -1.00 1.58
CA VAL A 92 -1.51 -1.85 0.47
C VAL A 92 -2.45 -1.63 -0.70
N GLU A 93 -1.88 -1.20 -1.83
CA GLU A 93 -2.61 -1.05 -3.09
C GLU A 93 -2.14 -2.12 -4.04
N LEU A 94 -3.09 -2.87 -4.59
CA LEU A 94 -2.77 -4.00 -5.46
C LEU A 94 -3.10 -3.68 -6.90
N LYS A 95 -2.28 -4.23 -7.79
CA LYS A 95 -2.50 -4.15 -9.23
C LYS A 95 -2.25 -5.52 -9.85
N ALA A 96 -2.86 -5.76 -11.00
CA ALA A 96 -2.59 -6.95 -11.81
C ALA A 96 -2.59 -6.49 -13.26
N VAL A 97 -1.56 -5.72 -13.62
CA VAL A 97 -1.48 -5.02 -14.91
C VAL A 97 -0.16 -5.35 -15.62
N GLU A 98 -0.15 -5.21 -16.94
CA GLU A 98 1.07 -5.42 -17.71
C GLU A 98 2.07 -4.29 -17.53
N THR A 99 1.56 -3.06 -17.41
CA THR A 99 2.40 -1.89 -17.30
C THR A 99 1.93 -1.01 -16.14
N MET A 100 2.85 -0.69 -15.25
CA MET A 100 2.56 0.21 -14.14
C MET A 100 2.54 1.65 -14.63
N HIS A 101 1.59 2.42 -14.12
CA HIS A 101 1.43 3.82 -14.46
C HIS A 101 1.96 4.67 -13.31
N PRO A 102 2.73 5.76 -13.62
CA PRO A 102 3.26 6.63 -12.54
C PRO A 102 2.17 7.21 -11.64
N LEU A 103 0.95 7.32 -12.13
CA LEU A 103 -0.15 7.84 -11.32
C LEU A 103 -0.47 6.93 -10.13
N TYR A 104 -0.18 5.63 -10.23
CA TYR A 104 -0.40 4.72 -9.11
C TYR A 104 0.47 5.08 -7.91
N ASP A 105 1.73 5.46 -8.19
CA ASP A 105 2.66 5.91 -7.14
C ASP A 105 2.13 7.17 -6.47
N ALA A 106 1.71 8.13 -7.28
CA ALA A 106 1.18 9.40 -6.78
C ALA A 106 -0.08 9.19 -5.95
N GLN A 107 -0.94 8.25 -6.37
CA GLN A 107 -2.16 7.93 -5.65
C GLN A 107 -1.86 7.39 -4.25
N LEU A 108 -0.92 6.44 -4.16
CA LEU A 108 -0.57 5.88 -2.86
C LEU A 108 0.04 6.94 -1.94
N LEU A 109 0.90 7.81 -2.49
CA LEU A 109 1.45 8.91 -1.70
C LEU A 109 0.36 9.83 -1.15
N THR A 110 -0.63 10.14 -1.99
CA THR A 110 -1.77 10.95 -1.56
C THR A 110 -2.54 10.26 -0.43
N TYR A 111 -2.74 8.95 -0.55
CA TYR A 111 -3.45 8.19 0.49
C TYR A 111 -2.68 8.19 1.81
N LEU A 112 -1.36 8.08 1.75
CA LEU A 112 -0.53 8.16 2.94
C LEU A 112 -0.68 9.53 3.61
N LYS A 113 -0.68 10.61 2.82
CA LYS A 113 -0.86 11.96 3.37
C LYS A 113 -2.20 12.13 4.07
N ILE A 114 -3.26 11.66 3.44
CA ILE A 114 -4.62 11.86 3.97
C ILE A 114 -4.86 11.03 5.22
N THR A 115 -4.37 9.79 5.24
CA THR A 115 -4.59 8.89 6.38
C THR A 115 -3.61 9.12 7.52
N GLY A 116 -2.49 9.75 7.26
CA GLY A 116 -1.42 9.86 8.25
C GLY A 116 -0.58 8.60 8.37
N CYS A 117 -0.84 7.60 7.56
CA CYS A 117 -0.01 6.39 7.54
C CYS A 117 1.35 6.70 6.95
N ARG A 118 2.39 6.10 7.53
CA ARG A 118 3.75 6.39 7.13
C ARG A 118 4.34 5.38 6.17
N LEU A 119 3.68 4.23 6.01
CA LEU A 119 4.20 3.13 5.20
C LEU A 119 3.09 2.58 4.31
N GLY A 120 3.42 2.37 3.06
CA GLY A 120 2.52 1.74 2.11
C GLY A 120 3.28 0.92 1.10
N PHE A 121 2.56 0.00 0.47
CA PHE A 121 3.10 -0.83 -0.59
C PHE A 121 2.18 -0.78 -1.79
N LEU A 122 2.79 -0.63 -2.95
CA LEU A 122 2.12 -0.77 -4.23
C LEU A 122 2.64 -2.07 -4.82
N ILE A 123 1.76 -3.05 -5.01
CA ILE A 123 2.16 -4.40 -5.40
C ILE A 123 1.45 -4.80 -6.69
N ASN A 124 2.23 -5.00 -7.74
CA ASN A 124 1.71 -5.55 -8.98
C ASN A 124 2.00 -7.05 -9.00
N PHE A 125 0.93 -7.86 -8.94
CA PHE A 125 1.07 -9.32 -8.93
C PHE A 125 1.28 -9.91 -10.32
N ASN A 126 1.08 -9.12 -11.38
CA ASN A 126 1.20 -9.62 -12.74
C ASN A 126 2.63 -9.55 -13.24
N VAL A 127 3.54 -10.13 -12.48
CA VAL A 127 4.97 -10.20 -12.79
C VAL A 127 5.46 -11.61 -12.53
N LYS A 128 6.56 -11.98 -13.18
CA LYS A 128 7.15 -13.30 -12.97
C LYS A 128 7.72 -13.44 -11.57
N ARG A 129 8.42 -12.43 -11.10
CA ARG A 129 9.01 -12.40 -9.77
C ARG A 129 8.40 -11.25 -9.01
N LEU A 130 7.82 -11.52 -7.88
CA LEU A 130 7.08 -10.51 -7.15
C LEU A 130 7.95 -9.31 -6.76
N LYS A 131 9.22 -9.53 -6.46
CA LYS A 131 10.09 -8.41 -6.08
C LYS A 131 10.16 -7.33 -7.15
N GLU A 132 9.90 -7.68 -8.40
CA GLU A 132 9.87 -6.70 -9.50
C GLU A 132 8.58 -5.89 -9.51
N GLY A 133 7.56 -6.37 -8.82
CA GLY A 133 6.27 -5.69 -8.74
C GLY A 133 6.00 -4.97 -7.44
N VAL A 134 6.95 -4.96 -6.52
CA VAL A 134 6.74 -4.34 -5.20
C VAL A 134 7.42 -2.98 -5.14
N LYS A 135 6.66 -1.97 -4.73
CA LYS A 135 7.21 -0.66 -4.41
C LYS A 135 6.84 -0.34 -2.97
N ARG A 136 7.86 -0.02 -2.19
CA ARG A 136 7.68 0.45 -0.82
C ARG A 136 7.65 1.97 -0.83
N MET A 137 6.66 2.55 -0.17
CA MET A 137 6.55 4.00 -0.07
C MET A 137 6.48 4.42 1.39
N VAL A 138 7.16 5.48 1.71
CA VAL A 138 7.18 6.04 3.06
C VAL A 138 6.90 7.53 2.98
N LEU A 139 6.38 8.06 4.09
CA LEU A 139 6.05 9.47 4.18
C LEU A 139 6.52 10.04 5.52
#